data_59d6569a3f5102703709e636be14f419
#
_entry.id   59d6569a3f5102703709e636be14f419
#
_cell.length_a   1.000
_cell.length_b   1.000
_cell.length_c   1.000
_cell.angle_alpha   90.00
_cell.angle_beta   90.00
_cell.angle_gamma   90.00
#
_symmetry.space_group_name_H-M   'P 1'
#
loop_
_entity.id
_entity.type
_entity.pdbx_description
1 polymer ?
#
loop_
_entity_poly.entity_id
_entity_poly.type
_entity_poly.pdbx_seq_one_letter_code
_entity_poly.pdbx_strand_id
1 'polypeptide(L)'
;LNRTMHILRTGVGLESSEAALTAHINPEKFDLIVHFGVSGSLSDNLAPLQIIKGTKFSCAERPDLIIDSPELLSSHFLTEATFYSSAKAITDEVMRESAASSGAQAVDMESYSVAVFCENHGLPLLAIRCISDRAGRSTPEEFKKYYPMASQTLQEFLLKNILVDQF
;
A
#
# COMPACT_ATOMS: atom_id res chain seq x y z
N LEU A 1 -4.49 26.87 -7.83
CA LEU A 1 -5.32 26.23 -6.80
C LEU A 1 -4.41 25.86 -5.63
N ASN A 2 -4.59 26.53 -4.47
CA ASN A 2 -3.88 26.13 -3.24
C ASN A 2 -4.47 24.80 -2.77
N ARG A 3 -3.72 23.73 -2.90
CA ARG A 3 -4.07 22.43 -2.31
C ARG A 3 -3.41 22.31 -0.94
N THR A 4 -4.12 21.72 0.01
CA THR A 4 -3.59 21.46 1.35
C THR A 4 -3.38 19.97 1.48
N MET A 5 -2.19 19.56 1.94
CA MET A 5 -1.87 18.18 2.23
C MET A 5 -1.89 17.96 3.73
N HIS A 6 -2.55 16.89 4.15
CA HIS A 6 -2.54 16.39 5.52
C HIS A 6 -1.80 15.06 5.55
N ILE A 7 -0.90 14.88 6.50
CA ILE A 7 -0.17 13.62 6.69
C ILE A 7 -0.71 12.96 7.94
N LEU A 8 -1.22 11.74 7.77
CA LEU A 8 -1.69 10.89 8.86
C LEU A 8 -0.82 9.64 8.97
N ARG A 9 -0.33 9.36 10.17
CA ARG A 9 0.32 8.10 10.50
C ARG A 9 -0.73 7.13 11.03
N THR A 10 -1.01 6.08 10.27
CA THR A 10 -2.10 5.13 10.58
C THR A 10 -1.74 4.07 11.62
N GLY A 11 -0.45 3.90 11.93
CA GLY A 11 0.01 2.74 12.72
C GLY A 11 0.18 1.50 11.85
N VAL A 12 0.41 0.36 12.47
CA VAL A 12 0.62 -0.92 11.81
C VAL A 12 -0.60 -1.83 12.03
N GLY A 13 -1.08 -2.42 10.95
CA GLY A 13 -2.18 -3.39 10.95
C GLY A 13 -3.53 -2.82 10.55
N LEU A 14 -4.43 -3.73 10.18
CA LEU A 14 -5.78 -3.42 9.67
C LEU A 14 -6.60 -2.57 10.64
N GLU A 15 -6.65 -2.99 11.90
CA GLU A 15 -7.44 -2.31 12.94
C GLU A 15 -6.89 -0.92 13.26
N SER A 16 -5.56 -0.78 13.34
CA SER A 16 -4.92 0.50 13.64
C SER A 16 -5.17 1.52 12.53
N SER A 17 -5.06 1.09 11.28
CA SER A 17 -5.30 1.98 10.14
C SER A 17 -6.77 2.37 10.00
N GLU A 18 -7.69 1.45 10.21
CA GLU A 18 -9.13 1.74 10.23
C GLU A 18 -9.49 2.75 11.34
N ALA A 19 -9.01 2.51 12.55
CA ALA A 19 -9.24 3.40 13.68
C ALA A 19 -8.66 4.81 13.46
N ALA A 20 -7.44 4.90 12.93
CA ALA A 20 -6.79 6.17 12.64
C ALA A 20 -7.56 6.97 11.58
N LEU A 21 -7.98 6.34 10.48
CA LEU A 21 -8.77 6.99 9.44
C LEU A 21 -10.11 7.49 9.99
N THR A 22 -10.84 6.64 10.70
CA THR A 22 -12.14 6.99 11.28
C THR A 22 -12.04 8.15 12.27
N ALA A 23 -10.97 8.19 13.07
CA ALA A 23 -10.81 9.21 14.11
C ALA A 23 -10.33 10.57 13.55
N HIS A 24 -9.58 10.58 12.45
CA HIS A 24 -8.84 11.78 12.03
C HIS A 24 -9.21 12.30 10.64
N ILE A 25 -9.89 11.52 9.80
CA ILE A 25 -10.27 11.92 8.45
C ILE A 25 -11.76 12.26 8.39
N ASN A 26 -12.07 13.51 8.06
CA ASN A 26 -13.40 13.86 7.57
C ASN A 26 -13.40 13.73 6.04
N PRO A 27 -14.07 12.70 5.48
CA PRO A 27 -14.00 12.40 4.05
C PRO A 27 -14.39 13.58 3.14
N GLU A 28 -15.33 14.41 3.56
CA GLU A 28 -15.83 15.54 2.77
C GLU A 28 -14.77 16.65 2.54
N LYS A 29 -13.65 16.59 3.26
CA LYS A 29 -12.58 17.60 3.18
C LYS A 29 -11.42 17.18 2.27
N PHE A 30 -11.50 15.99 1.68
CA PHE A 30 -10.41 15.43 0.88
C PHE A 30 -10.90 14.99 -0.49
N ASP A 31 -10.10 15.26 -1.50
CA ASP A 31 -10.35 14.84 -2.89
C ASP A 31 -9.66 13.53 -3.24
N LEU A 32 -8.66 13.13 -2.45
CA LEU A 32 -7.82 11.97 -2.72
C LEU A 32 -7.14 11.50 -1.43
N ILE A 33 -7.05 10.20 -1.26
CA ILE A 33 -6.16 9.55 -0.29
C ILE A 33 -4.96 8.98 -1.03
N VAL A 34 -3.76 9.39 -0.62
CA VAL A 34 -2.50 8.75 -1.05
C VAL A 34 -2.00 7.88 0.11
N HIS A 35 -2.11 6.58 -0.06
CA HIS A 35 -1.63 5.61 0.93
C HIS A 35 -0.28 5.05 0.50
N PHE A 36 0.75 5.29 1.28
CA PHE A 36 2.10 4.86 0.94
C PHE A 36 2.81 4.15 2.08
N GLY A 37 3.69 3.24 1.75
CA GLY A 37 4.45 2.43 2.68
C GLY A 37 5.27 1.36 1.97
N VAL A 38 5.79 0.40 2.72
CA VAL A 38 6.51 -0.75 2.18
C VAL A 38 5.60 -1.97 2.11
N SER A 39 5.98 -2.96 1.29
CA SER A 39 5.29 -4.24 1.19
C SER A 39 6.26 -5.38 0.90
N GLY A 40 5.88 -6.59 1.26
CA GLY A 40 6.55 -7.81 0.81
C GLY A 40 6.06 -8.22 -0.58
N SER A 41 6.93 -8.87 -1.36
CA SER A 41 6.56 -9.46 -2.65
C SER A 41 6.08 -10.90 -2.48
N LEU A 42 4.94 -11.22 -3.10
CA LEU A 42 4.44 -12.59 -3.27
C LEU A 42 4.75 -13.15 -4.67
N SER A 43 5.28 -12.30 -5.55
CA SER A 43 5.57 -12.62 -6.96
C SER A 43 7.06 -12.48 -7.25
N ASP A 44 7.61 -13.42 -8.01
CA ASP A 44 9.00 -13.36 -8.47
C ASP A 44 9.24 -12.22 -9.48
N ASN A 45 8.17 -11.64 -10.01
CA ASN A 45 8.25 -10.49 -10.94
C ASN A 45 8.41 -9.14 -10.23
N LEU A 46 8.31 -9.10 -8.90
CA LEU A 46 8.48 -7.87 -8.12
C LEU A 46 9.78 -7.93 -7.32
N ALA A 47 10.70 -7.05 -7.66
CA ALA A 47 12.02 -6.99 -7.02
C ALA A 47 12.05 -6.05 -5.80
N PRO A 48 12.94 -6.29 -4.82
CA PRO A 48 13.21 -5.32 -3.76
C PRO A 48 13.55 -3.94 -4.32
N LEU A 49 13.07 -2.89 -3.66
CA LEU A 49 13.15 -1.47 -4.05
C LEU A 49 12.30 -1.07 -5.26
N GLN A 50 11.56 -1.97 -5.86
CA GLN A 50 10.59 -1.62 -6.90
C GLN A 50 9.41 -0.88 -6.28
N ILE A 51 8.99 0.23 -6.92
CA ILE A 51 7.77 0.95 -6.56
C ILE A 51 6.62 0.40 -7.39
N ILE A 52 5.51 0.12 -6.74
CA ILE A 52 4.31 -0.47 -7.33
C ILE A 52 3.05 0.30 -6.92
N LYS A 53 2.01 0.17 -7.72
CA LYS A 53 0.68 0.77 -7.47
C LYS A 53 -0.36 -0.33 -7.23
N GLY A 54 -1.13 -0.20 -6.16
CA GLY A 54 -2.23 -1.11 -5.84
C GLY A 54 -3.51 -0.78 -6.59
N THR A 55 -4.11 -1.80 -7.22
CA THR A 55 -5.38 -1.66 -7.95
C THR A 55 -6.47 -2.62 -7.43
N LYS A 56 -6.07 -3.71 -6.81
CA LYS A 56 -6.97 -4.67 -6.18
C LYS A 56 -6.47 -5.02 -4.79
N PHE A 57 -7.39 -5.10 -3.84
CA PHE A 57 -7.10 -5.33 -2.44
C PHE A 57 -7.90 -6.51 -1.91
N SER A 58 -7.24 -7.43 -1.24
CA SER A 58 -7.82 -8.60 -0.62
C SER A 58 -7.37 -8.72 0.85
N CYS A 59 -8.15 -9.43 1.63
CA CYS A 59 -7.85 -9.76 3.02
C CYS A 59 -8.54 -11.08 3.37
N ALA A 60 -8.03 -11.82 4.34
CA ALA A 60 -8.66 -13.05 4.78
C ALA A 60 -10.13 -12.82 5.17
N GLU A 61 -11.01 -13.73 4.73
CA GLU A 61 -12.44 -13.76 5.10
C GLU A 61 -13.27 -12.52 4.70
N ARG A 62 -12.73 -11.67 3.81
CA ARG A 62 -13.43 -10.48 3.32
C ARG A 62 -13.44 -10.47 1.79
N PRO A 63 -14.48 -9.86 1.16
CA PRO A 63 -14.55 -9.77 -0.30
C PRO A 63 -13.40 -8.91 -0.85
N ASP A 64 -12.95 -9.25 -2.04
CA ASP A 64 -11.98 -8.45 -2.78
C ASP A 64 -12.55 -7.07 -3.13
N LEU A 65 -11.73 -6.04 -3.02
CA LEU A 65 -12.04 -4.70 -3.46
C LEU A 65 -11.19 -4.34 -4.68
N ILE A 66 -11.85 -3.82 -5.71
CA ILE A 66 -11.19 -3.22 -6.87
C ILE A 66 -11.48 -1.73 -6.80
N ILE A 67 -10.43 -0.94 -6.71
CA ILE A 67 -10.53 0.51 -6.67
C ILE A 67 -9.76 1.06 -7.86
N ASP A 68 -10.46 1.83 -8.68
CA ASP A 68 -9.83 2.58 -9.76
C ASP A 68 -8.94 3.67 -9.14
N SER A 69 -7.64 3.50 -9.32
CA SER A 69 -6.70 4.53 -8.92
C SER A 69 -6.83 5.73 -9.85
N PRO A 70 -6.89 6.96 -9.32
CA PRO A 70 -6.92 8.14 -10.17
C PRO A 70 -5.68 8.18 -11.07
N GLU A 71 -5.90 8.57 -12.31
CA GLU A 71 -4.82 8.81 -13.26
C GLU A 71 -4.05 10.07 -12.86
N LEU A 72 -3.06 9.93 -11.99
CA LEU A 72 -2.06 10.98 -11.80
C LEU A 72 -0.98 10.79 -12.85
N LEU A 73 -0.59 11.87 -13.51
CA LEU A 73 0.39 11.86 -14.62
C LEU A 73 1.68 11.09 -14.30
N SER A 74 2.09 11.09 -13.04
CA SER A 74 3.29 10.42 -12.55
C SER A 74 3.09 8.95 -12.15
N SER A 75 1.86 8.44 -12.10
CA SER A 75 1.59 7.04 -11.68
C SER A 75 1.42 6.06 -12.83
N HIS A 76 1.34 6.53 -14.07
CA HIS A 76 1.20 5.69 -15.27
C HIS A 76 2.35 4.71 -15.50
N PHE A 77 3.54 5.04 -14.99
CA PHE A 77 4.74 4.22 -15.17
C PHE A 77 4.91 3.15 -14.10
N LEU A 78 4.05 3.16 -13.08
CA LEU A 78 4.16 2.21 -11.99
C LEU A 78 3.56 0.86 -12.39
N THR A 79 4.26 -0.21 -12.05
CA THR A 79 3.73 -1.55 -12.14
C THR A 79 2.50 -1.68 -11.25
N GLU A 80 1.39 -2.08 -11.83
CA GLU A 80 0.17 -2.39 -11.08
C GLU A 80 0.30 -3.74 -10.39
N ALA A 81 -0.23 -3.82 -9.18
CA ALA A 81 -0.20 -5.04 -8.39
C ALA A 81 -1.50 -5.23 -7.60
N THR A 82 -1.84 -6.49 -7.37
CA THR A 82 -2.87 -6.90 -6.43
C THR A 82 -2.27 -7.11 -5.06
N PHE A 83 -2.93 -6.58 -4.02
CA PHE A 83 -2.46 -6.60 -2.64
C PHE A 83 -3.29 -7.55 -1.78
N TYR A 84 -2.60 -8.29 -0.92
CA TYR A 84 -3.19 -9.00 0.20
C TYR A 84 -2.77 -8.33 1.50
N SER A 85 -3.72 -7.89 2.32
CA SER A 85 -3.41 -7.33 3.64
C SER A 85 -3.55 -8.41 4.70
N SER A 86 -2.43 -8.74 5.33
CA SER A 86 -2.33 -9.75 6.39
C SER A 86 -2.39 -9.12 7.78
N ALA A 87 -3.00 -9.82 8.73
CA ALA A 87 -2.98 -9.38 10.13
C ALA A 87 -1.60 -9.49 10.79
N LYS A 88 -0.68 -10.26 10.20
CA LYS A 88 0.69 -10.45 10.69
C LYS A 88 1.66 -10.45 9.51
N ALA A 89 2.91 -10.09 9.78
CA ALA A 89 3.97 -10.22 8.80
C ALA A 89 4.11 -11.68 8.33
N ILE A 90 4.27 -11.88 7.04
CA ILE A 90 4.48 -13.21 6.45
C ILE A 90 5.96 -13.59 6.60
N THR A 91 6.23 -14.62 7.38
CA THR A 91 7.59 -15.06 7.73
C THR A 91 7.86 -16.53 7.43
N ASP A 92 6.92 -17.23 6.82
CA ASP A 92 7.06 -18.62 6.41
C ASP A 92 6.35 -18.91 5.08
N GLU A 93 6.70 -20.05 4.47
CA GLU A 93 6.19 -20.40 3.14
C GLU A 93 4.69 -20.77 3.15
N VAL A 94 4.17 -21.33 4.23
CA VAL A 94 2.75 -21.71 4.31
C VAL A 94 1.87 -20.44 4.28
N MET A 95 2.25 -19.44 5.05
CA MET A 95 1.57 -18.13 5.02
C MET A 95 1.72 -17.46 3.65
N ARG A 96 2.92 -17.53 3.06
CA ARG A 96 3.20 -17.01 1.72
C ARG A 96 2.30 -17.65 0.66
N GLU A 97 2.26 -18.97 0.61
CA GLU A 97 1.44 -19.73 -0.34
C GLU A 97 -0.05 -19.42 -0.15
N SER A 98 -0.50 -19.34 1.11
CA SER A 98 -1.87 -18.97 1.42
C SER A 98 -2.24 -17.59 0.89
N ALA A 99 -1.40 -16.59 1.13
CA ALA A 99 -1.61 -15.24 0.61
C ALA A 99 -1.54 -15.20 -0.92
N ALA A 100 -0.56 -15.86 -1.53
CA ALA A 100 -0.40 -15.92 -2.98
C ALA A 100 -1.57 -16.65 -3.67
N SER A 101 -2.22 -17.61 -3.02
CA SER A 101 -3.39 -18.33 -3.56
C SER A 101 -4.60 -17.43 -3.81
N SER A 102 -4.65 -16.25 -3.19
CA SER A 102 -5.66 -15.23 -3.49
C SER A 102 -5.44 -14.52 -4.84
N GLY A 103 -4.32 -14.80 -5.53
CA GLY A 103 -3.89 -14.09 -6.73
C GLY A 103 -3.17 -12.77 -6.44
N ALA A 104 -2.86 -12.49 -5.17
CA ALA A 104 -2.12 -11.29 -4.80
C ALA A 104 -0.64 -11.40 -5.19
N GLN A 105 -0.07 -10.26 -5.59
CA GLN A 105 1.33 -10.13 -6.00
C GLN A 105 2.20 -9.47 -4.92
N ALA A 106 1.58 -8.73 -4.02
CA ALA A 106 2.24 -8.06 -2.90
C ALA A 106 1.42 -8.20 -1.62
N VAL A 107 2.10 -8.09 -0.47
CA VAL A 107 1.47 -8.18 0.84
C VAL A 107 1.90 -7.02 1.73
N ASP A 108 0.93 -6.48 2.43
CA ASP A 108 1.13 -5.50 3.51
C ASP A 108 0.21 -5.81 4.70
N MET A 109 0.01 -4.85 5.58
CA MET A 109 -0.82 -5.02 6.76
C MET A 109 -1.95 -3.98 6.86
N GLU A 110 -2.07 -3.03 5.92
CA GLU A 110 -2.94 -1.85 6.05
C GLU A 110 -3.82 -1.56 4.82
N SER A 111 -3.35 -1.86 3.62
CA SER A 111 -3.99 -1.39 2.37
C SER A 111 -5.45 -1.74 2.25
N TYR A 112 -5.87 -2.91 2.71
CA TYR A 112 -7.27 -3.31 2.65
C TYR A 112 -8.17 -2.39 3.49
N SER A 113 -7.79 -2.06 4.72
CA SER A 113 -8.58 -1.14 5.57
C SER A 113 -8.69 0.26 4.97
N VAL A 114 -7.60 0.74 4.37
CA VAL A 114 -7.61 2.05 3.69
C VAL A 114 -8.50 2.00 2.46
N ALA A 115 -8.45 0.91 1.70
CA ALA A 115 -9.31 0.70 0.53
C ALA A 115 -10.79 0.65 0.91
N VAL A 116 -11.14 -0.08 1.97
CA VAL A 116 -12.51 -0.12 2.52
C VAL A 116 -12.99 1.27 2.94
N PHE A 117 -12.14 2.04 3.62
CA PHE A 117 -12.47 3.40 4.02
C PHE A 117 -12.76 4.27 2.79
N CYS A 118 -11.91 4.22 1.78
CA CYS A 118 -12.09 5.00 0.55
C CYS A 118 -13.36 4.61 -0.20
N GLU A 119 -13.62 3.31 -0.35
CA GLU A 119 -14.82 2.79 -1.00
C GLU A 119 -16.09 3.24 -0.30
N ASN A 120 -16.15 3.11 1.03
CA ASN A 120 -17.31 3.50 1.82
C ASN A 120 -17.63 5.00 1.75
N HIS A 121 -16.65 5.82 1.43
CA HIS A 121 -16.78 7.28 1.39
C HIS A 121 -16.70 7.88 -0.02
N GLY A 122 -16.57 7.04 -1.05
CA GLY A 122 -16.42 7.50 -2.44
C GLY A 122 -15.16 8.32 -2.68
N LEU A 123 -14.09 8.10 -1.90
CA LEU A 123 -12.82 8.78 -2.04
C LEU A 123 -11.90 8.02 -3.00
N PRO A 124 -11.29 8.69 -3.97
CA PRO A 124 -10.23 8.09 -4.78
C PRO A 124 -9.05 7.65 -3.90
N LEU A 125 -8.46 6.51 -4.22
CA LEU A 125 -7.28 5.96 -3.54
C LEU A 125 -6.12 5.77 -4.50
N LEU A 126 -4.96 6.34 -4.16
CA LEU A 126 -3.69 6.03 -4.77
C LEU A 126 -2.83 5.27 -3.75
N ALA A 127 -2.79 3.95 -3.85
CA ALA A 127 -1.97 3.11 -2.99
C ALA A 127 -0.61 2.84 -3.63
N ILE A 128 0.47 3.32 -3.03
CA ILE A 128 1.85 3.18 -3.51
C ILE A 128 2.68 2.42 -2.47
N ARG A 129 3.42 1.42 -2.93
CA ARG A 129 4.32 0.63 -2.10
C ARG A 129 5.70 0.53 -2.72
N CYS A 130 6.72 0.44 -1.87
CA CYS A 130 8.05 0.02 -2.27
C CYS A 130 8.33 -1.37 -1.68
N ILE A 131 8.78 -2.29 -2.51
CA ILE A 131 9.06 -3.67 -2.08
C ILE A 131 10.25 -3.68 -1.12
N SER A 132 10.04 -4.22 0.09
CA SER A 132 11.07 -4.34 1.14
C SER A 132 11.63 -5.76 1.30
N ASP A 133 10.86 -6.77 0.91
CA ASP A 133 11.22 -8.17 1.12
C ASP A 133 10.39 -9.11 0.22
N ARG A 134 10.66 -10.41 0.29
CA ARG A 134 9.97 -11.44 -0.49
C ARG A 134 8.89 -12.19 0.27
N ALA A 135 8.40 -11.64 1.36
CA ALA A 135 7.29 -12.18 2.13
C ALA A 135 7.39 -13.71 2.32
N GLY A 136 8.28 -14.16 3.19
CA GLY A 136 8.52 -15.58 3.43
C GLY A 136 9.59 -15.79 4.50
N ARG A 137 10.28 -16.90 4.45
CA ARG A 137 11.29 -17.27 5.46
C ARG A 137 12.43 -16.25 5.57
N SER A 138 12.78 -15.58 4.48
CA SER A 138 13.84 -14.56 4.45
C SER A 138 13.37 -13.15 4.87
N THR A 139 12.08 -12.96 5.12
CA THR A 139 11.50 -11.65 5.44
C THR A 139 12.23 -10.90 6.56
N PRO A 140 12.60 -11.49 7.71
CA PRO A 140 13.24 -10.73 8.78
C PRO A 140 14.59 -10.12 8.36
N GLU A 141 15.42 -10.87 7.64
CA GLU A 141 16.71 -10.43 7.16
C GLU A 141 16.59 -9.43 6.00
N GLU A 142 15.73 -9.73 5.03
CA GLU A 142 15.50 -8.86 3.87
C GLU A 142 14.87 -7.54 4.30
N PHE A 143 13.85 -7.56 5.15
CA PHE A 143 13.23 -6.36 5.68
C PHE A 143 14.25 -5.48 6.39
N LYS A 144 15.06 -6.06 7.31
CA LYS A 144 16.10 -5.31 8.00
C LYS A 144 17.09 -4.66 7.03
N LYS A 145 17.43 -5.35 5.95
CA LYS A 145 18.36 -4.87 4.93
C LYS A 145 17.77 -3.80 4.04
N TYR A 146 16.56 -4.01 3.53
CA TYR A 146 15.98 -3.19 2.46
C TYR A 146 15.01 -2.11 2.95
N TYR A 147 14.41 -2.25 4.13
CA TYR A 147 13.43 -1.28 4.63
C TYR A 147 13.94 0.17 4.64
N PRO A 148 15.18 0.48 5.12
CA PRO A 148 15.66 1.85 5.09
C PRO A 148 15.76 2.42 3.67
N MET A 149 16.26 1.59 2.73
CA MET A 149 16.38 1.98 1.32
C MET A 149 15.03 2.10 0.65
N ALA A 150 14.11 1.14 0.89
CA ALA A 150 12.76 1.18 0.35
C ALA A 150 11.99 2.41 0.83
N SER A 151 12.13 2.76 2.12
CA SER A 151 11.53 3.97 2.68
C SER A 151 12.09 5.23 2.04
N GLN A 152 13.39 5.31 1.85
CA GLN A 152 14.03 6.45 1.18
C GLN A 152 13.59 6.56 -0.28
N THR A 153 13.66 5.46 -1.04
CA THR A 153 13.24 5.40 -2.45
C THR A 153 11.80 5.86 -2.61
N LEU A 154 10.91 5.40 -1.70
CA LEU A 154 9.51 5.79 -1.71
C LEU A 154 9.31 7.28 -1.40
N GLN A 155 10.02 7.82 -0.41
CA GLN A 155 9.93 9.24 -0.06
C GLN A 155 10.43 10.13 -1.21
N GLU A 156 11.56 9.79 -1.83
CA GLU A 156 12.07 10.51 -2.99
C GLU A 156 11.09 10.48 -4.17
N PHE A 157 10.49 9.32 -4.42
CA PHE A 157 9.46 9.17 -5.45
C PHE A 157 8.25 10.07 -5.17
N LEU A 158 7.71 10.04 -3.95
CA LEU A 158 6.54 10.83 -3.57
C LEU A 158 6.83 12.33 -3.68
N LEU A 159 7.95 12.78 -3.15
CA LEU A 159 8.37 14.18 -3.24
C LEU A 159 8.46 14.63 -4.70
N LYS A 160 9.13 13.86 -5.54
CA LYS A 160 9.39 14.23 -6.93
C LYS A 160 8.14 14.15 -7.83
N ASN A 161 7.31 13.12 -7.65
CA ASN A 161 6.27 12.78 -8.62
C ASN A 161 4.85 13.06 -8.13
N ILE A 162 4.62 13.14 -6.84
CA ILE A 162 3.28 13.33 -6.28
C ILE A 162 3.13 14.71 -5.67
N LEU A 163 4.14 15.18 -4.96
CA LEU A 163 4.03 16.43 -4.20
C LEU A 163 4.49 17.65 -5.00
N VAL A 164 5.50 17.52 -5.86
CA VAL A 164 6.03 18.66 -6.65
C VAL A 164 5.19 18.93 -7.89
N ASP A 165 4.78 17.88 -8.61
CA ASP A 165 4.04 18.04 -9.88
C ASP A 165 2.53 18.35 -9.68
N GLN A 166 2.03 18.27 -8.46
CA GLN A 166 0.61 18.49 -8.14
C GLN A 166 0.37 19.82 -7.39
N PHE A 167 1.41 20.52 -6.98
CA PHE A 167 1.39 21.80 -6.30
C PHE A 167 2.17 22.86 -7.07
#